data_a1e1e917470e685fdba0249edbee2818
#
_entry.id   a1e1e917470e685fdba0249edbee2818
#
_cell.length_a   1.000
_cell.length_b   1.000
_cell.length_c   1.000
_cell.angle_alpha   90.00
_cell.angle_beta   90.00
_cell.angle_gamma   90.00
#
_symmetry.space_group_name_H-M   'P 1'
#
loop_
_entity.id
_entity.type
_entity.pdbx_description
1 polymer ?
#
loop_
_entity_poly.entity_id
_entity_poly.type
_entity_poly.pdbx_seq_one_letter_code
_entity_poly.pdbx_strand_id
1 'polypeptide(L)'
;MKKSLFLMGLFALFISCKGNVSQTDKPQPVNLILDTDLGPDYDDVGAMALMHALADSGQVNILATLSSNHDERVIPCIEVLNTYFNHPDIPVGAPKSEPGASLTTWHETKWTDELPANYPHHTAKTSDAPDALKVYRKILSEQPDTSVVICTIGFFSNLRDLLQSGADEYSDLSGKELVAKKVKRLVSMAGLFPEGKEFNVYCDVPASKVVAEEWPTEIVFSGFEIGNVILTGKKLVQMNVENSPVKDAYALCFAEGDPEGRMSWDHTAVLVAIKGYEPYFDVERGTFHVVDDEGTNNWVANPNGCLLYTSPSP
;
A
#
# COMPACT_ATOMS: atom_id res chain seq x y z
N MET A 1 -26.53 -87.30 27.10
CA MET A 1 -26.06 -86.14 27.94
C MET A 1 -25.19 -85.28 27.05
N LYS A 2 -25.72 -84.16 26.51
CA LYS A 2 -25.01 -83.21 25.66
C LYS A 2 -24.76 -81.93 26.49
N LYS A 3 -23.50 -81.58 26.74
CA LYS A 3 -23.12 -80.34 27.41
C LYS A 3 -23.01 -79.24 26.34
N SER A 4 -23.84 -78.22 26.48
CA SER A 4 -23.81 -77.03 25.61
C SER A 4 -22.84 -76.05 26.25
N LEU A 5 -21.85 -75.61 25.47
CA LEU A 5 -20.85 -74.62 25.87
C LEU A 5 -21.32 -73.25 25.35
N PHE A 6 -21.60 -72.31 26.27
CA PHE A 6 -22.01 -70.96 25.97
C PHE A 6 -20.75 -70.11 25.79
N LEU A 7 -20.50 -69.61 24.58
CA LEU A 7 -19.38 -68.74 24.27
C LEU A 7 -19.87 -67.31 24.37
N MET A 8 -19.43 -66.57 25.38
CA MET A 8 -19.75 -65.15 25.60
C MET A 8 -18.80 -64.31 24.79
N GLY A 9 -19.26 -63.72 23.69
CA GLY A 9 -18.49 -62.80 22.88
C GLY A 9 -18.44 -61.43 23.50
N LEU A 10 -17.24 -60.99 23.85
CA LEU A 10 -16.95 -59.63 24.34
C LEU A 10 -16.84 -58.67 23.17
N PHE A 11 -17.87 -57.85 22.96
CA PHE A 11 -17.85 -56.82 21.93
C PHE A 11 -17.11 -55.60 22.50
N ALA A 12 -15.83 -55.38 22.11
CA ALA A 12 -15.10 -54.18 22.45
C ALA A 12 -15.55 -53.03 21.51
N LEU A 13 -16.26 -52.08 22.06
CA LEU A 13 -16.57 -50.78 21.38
C LEU A 13 -15.31 -49.94 21.32
N PHE A 14 -14.69 -49.90 20.14
CA PHE A 14 -13.69 -48.88 19.84
C PHE A 14 -14.40 -47.55 19.61
N ILE A 15 -14.43 -46.67 20.62
CA ILE A 15 -14.78 -45.27 20.45
C ILE A 15 -13.57 -44.58 19.79
N SER A 16 -13.64 -44.41 18.48
CA SER A 16 -12.68 -43.59 17.75
C SER A 16 -12.99 -42.13 18.03
N CYS A 17 -12.27 -41.53 18.96
CA CYS A 17 -12.21 -40.07 19.08
C CYS A 17 -11.51 -39.52 17.82
N LYS A 18 -12.30 -39.14 16.80
CA LYS A 18 -11.80 -38.22 15.77
C LYS A 18 -11.60 -36.89 16.46
N GLY A 19 -10.36 -36.64 16.89
CA GLY A 19 -9.91 -35.30 17.21
C GLY A 19 -10.11 -34.44 15.96
N ASN A 20 -11.00 -33.45 16.03
CA ASN A 20 -11.01 -32.36 15.08
C ASN A 20 -9.65 -31.71 15.19
N VAL A 21 -8.77 -32.00 14.24
CA VAL A 21 -7.61 -31.15 13.96
C VAL A 21 -8.23 -29.81 13.58
N SER A 22 -8.17 -28.83 14.44
CA SER A 22 -8.49 -27.45 14.14
C SER A 22 -7.68 -27.11 12.89
N GLN A 23 -8.37 -26.88 11.76
CA GLN A 23 -7.78 -26.19 10.65
C GLN A 23 -7.21 -24.90 11.25
N THR A 24 -5.90 -24.77 11.24
CA THR A 24 -5.27 -23.48 11.52
C THR A 24 -5.82 -22.53 10.47
N ASP A 25 -6.73 -21.63 10.89
CA ASP A 25 -7.30 -20.62 10.02
C ASP A 25 -6.12 -19.86 9.40
N LYS A 26 -5.95 -20.01 8.08
CA LYS A 26 -5.00 -19.17 7.37
C LYS A 26 -5.41 -17.72 7.61
N PRO A 27 -4.47 -16.82 7.91
CA PRO A 27 -4.79 -15.41 8.02
C PRO A 27 -5.59 -14.96 6.81
N GLN A 28 -6.69 -14.23 7.02
CA GLN A 28 -7.48 -13.70 5.92
C GLN A 28 -6.64 -12.67 5.16
N PRO A 29 -6.75 -12.64 3.82
CA PRO A 29 -6.08 -11.63 3.01
C PRO A 29 -6.45 -10.21 3.48
N VAL A 30 -5.49 -9.32 3.48
CA VAL A 30 -5.72 -7.90 3.77
C VAL A 30 -6.42 -7.24 2.59
N ASN A 31 -7.51 -6.54 2.80
CA ASN A 31 -8.15 -5.70 1.78
C ASN A 31 -7.39 -4.38 1.69
N LEU A 32 -6.68 -4.13 0.59
CA LEU A 32 -5.74 -3.03 0.43
C LEU A 32 -6.16 -2.08 -0.69
N ILE A 33 -6.13 -0.78 -0.42
CA ILE A 33 -6.08 0.27 -1.44
C ILE A 33 -4.66 0.85 -1.38
N LEU A 34 -3.95 0.85 -2.51
CA LEU A 34 -2.67 1.52 -2.67
C LEU A 34 -2.89 2.89 -3.31
N ASP A 35 -2.27 3.92 -2.74
CA ASP A 35 -2.22 5.28 -3.28
C ASP A 35 -0.76 5.68 -3.45
N THR A 36 -0.32 5.98 -4.68
CA THR A 36 1.08 6.15 -5.08
C THR A 36 1.24 7.44 -5.88
N ASP A 37 2.37 8.10 -5.82
CA ASP A 37 2.73 9.19 -6.71
C ASP A 37 3.64 8.77 -7.87
N LEU A 38 3.80 7.49 -8.07
CA LEU A 38 4.64 6.82 -9.07
C LEU A 38 5.07 7.74 -10.22
N GLY A 39 6.36 7.95 -10.37
CA GLY A 39 6.85 8.81 -11.45
C GLY A 39 8.07 9.64 -11.10
N PRO A 40 8.09 10.46 -10.05
CA PRO A 40 9.31 11.17 -9.66
C PRO A 40 10.44 10.20 -9.34
N ASP A 41 10.13 9.16 -8.62
CA ASP A 41 11.00 8.07 -8.24
C ASP A 41 10.52 6.73 -8.80
N TYR A 42 11.25 5.65 -8.58
CA TYR A 42 10.95 4.32 -9.12
C TYR A 42 10.87 3.21 -8.07
N ASP A 43 11.00 3.51 -6.80
CA ASP A 43 10.78 2.51 -5.76
C ASP A 43 9.30 2.13 -5.59
N ASP A 44 8.36 3.00 -5.98
CA ASP A 44 6.94 2.65 -6.22
C ASP A 44 6.78 1.40 -7.10
N VAL A 45 7.56 1.29 -8.17
CA VAL A 45 7.52 0.12 -9.08
C VAL A 45 7.86 -1.15 -8.33
N GLY A 46 8.86 -1.10 -7.47
CA GLY A 46 9.27 -2.21 -6.61
C GLY A 46 8.24 -2.52 -5.52
N ALA A 47 7.63 -1.49 -4.94
CA ALA A 47 6.57 -1.62 -3.94
C ALA A 47 5.32 -2.27 -4.54
N MET A 48 4.91 -1.88 -5.74
CA MET A 48 3.82 -2.53 -6.49
C MET A 48 4.16 -3.98 -6.82
N ALA A 49 5.39 -4.28 -7.24
CA ALA A 49 5.83 -5.67 -7.48
C ALA A 49 5.73 -6.53 -6.20
N LEU A 50 6.13 -5.99 -5.04
CA LEU A 50 5.97 -6.65 -3.74
C LEU A 50 4.49 -6.90 -3.42
N MET A 51 3.64 -5.90 -3.60
CA MET A 51 2.19 -6.02 -3.37
C MET A 51 1.58 -7.14 -4.21
N HIS A 52 1.88 -7.18 -5.51
CA HIS A 52 1.37 -8.22 -6.41
C HIS A 52 1.90 -9.61 -6.05
N ALA A 53 3.18 -9.76 -5.69
CA ALA A 53 3.74 -11.04 -5.24
C ALA A 53 3.05 -11.54 -3.95
N LEU A 54 2.67 -10.65 -3.05
CA LEU A 54 1.90 -10.99 -1.85
C LEU A 54 0.43 -11.33 -2.20
N ALA A 55 -0.14 -10.71 -3.24
CA ALA A 55 -1.46 -11.05 -3.74
C ALA A 55 -1.48 -12.46 -4.35
N ASP A 56 -0.50 -12.81 -5.18
CA ASP A 56 -0.34 -14.15 -5.75
C ASP A 56 -0.22 -15.23 -4.67
N SER A 57 0.37 -14.90 -3.54
CA SER A 57 0.46 -15.80 -2.37
C SER A 57 -0.78 -15.82 -1.48
N GLY A 58 -1.84 -15.07 -1.84
CA GLY A 58 -3.12 -15.02 -1.14
C GLY A 58 -3.07 -14.24 0.18
N GLN A 59 -2.15 -13.29 0.33
CA GLN A 59 -1.99 -12.50 1.56
C GLN A 59 -2.68 -11.14 1.50
N VAL A 60 -3.00 -10.66 0.30
CA VAL A 60 -3.68 -9.38 0.09
C VAL A 60 -4.68 -9.47 -1.05
N ASN A 61 -5.82 -8.81 -0.89
CA ASN A 61 -6.79 -8.48 -1.94
C ASN A 61 -6.55 -7.03 -2.32
N ILE A 62 -6.06 -6.76 -3.52
CA ILE A 62 -5.84 -5.42 -4.03
C ILE A 62 -7.19 -4.87 -4.50
N LEU A 63 -7.75 -3.91 -3.77
CA LEU A 63 -9.05 -3.32 -4.07
C LEU A 63 -8.96 -2.22 -5.13
N ALA A 64 -7.88 -1.45 -5.12
CA ALA A 64 -7.55 -0.42 -6.11
C ALA A 64 -6.08 -0.04 -6.05
N THR A 65 -5.58 0.55 -7.15
CA THR A 65 -4.30 1.26 -7.23
C THR A 65 -4.56 2.67 -7.76
N LEU A 66 -4.33 3.68 -6.93
CA LEU A 66 -4.69 5.06 -7.20
C LEU A 66 -3.44 5.92 -7.34
N SER A 67 -3.52 6.95 -8.17
CA SER A 67 -2.49 7.97 -8.28
C SER A 67 -2.82 9.17 -7.42
N SER A 68 -1.85 9.70 -6.67
CA SER A 68 -1.90 11.04 -6.06
C SER A 68 -1.16 12.10 -6.89
N ASN A 69 -0.55 11.71 -8.01
CA ASN A 69 0.22 12.55 -8.90
C ASN A 69 -0.57 12.83 -10.18
N HIS A 70 -0.63 14.10 -10.61
CA HIS A 70 -1.32 14.54 -11.83
C HIS A 70 -0.54 14.32 -13.12
N ASP A 71 0.73 13.88 -13.07
CA ASP A 71 1.52 13.64 -14.28
C ASP A 71 0.83 12.63 -15.21
N GLU A 72 0.76 12.93 -16.49
CA GLU A 72 -0.06 12.19 -17.46
C GLU A 72 0.37 10.74 -17.69
N ARG A 73 1.53 10.34 -17.19
CA ARG A 73 2.12 9.00 -17.40
C ARG A 73 1.87 8.03 -16.24
N VAL A 74 1.38 8.51 -15.10
CA VAL A 74 1.31 7.70 -13.87
C VAL A 74 0.31 6.56 -14.01
N ILE A 75 -0.94 6.84 -14.37
CA ILE A 75 -1.95 5.78 -14.55
C ILE A 75 -1.57 4.78 -15.63
N PRO A 76 -1.08 5.19 -16.83
CA PRO A 76 -0.53 4.22 -17.79
C PRO A 76 0.52 3.29 -17.18
N CYS A 77 1.47 3.80 -16.39
CA CYS A 77 2.48 2.99 -15.72
C CYS A 77 1.89 2.04 -14.68
N ILE A 78 0.94 2.51 -13.86
CA ILE A 78 0.23 1.67 -12.89
C ILE A 78 -0.48 0.51 -13.61
N GLU A 79 -1.19 0.79 -14.70
CA GLU A 79 -1.88 -0.24 -15.48
C GLU A 79 -0.92 -1.22 -16.16
N VAL A 80 0.25 -0.77 -16.62
CA VAL A 80 1.33 -1.65 -17.12
C VAL A 80 1.71 -2.66 -16.02
N LEU A 81 1.95 -2.19 -14.79
CA LEU A 81 2.32 -3.06 -13.68
C LEU A 81 1.19 -4.02 -13.30
N ASN A 82 -0.03 -3.52 -13.13
CA ASN A 82 -1.19 -4.37 -12.85
C ASN A 82 -1.37 -5.46 -13.92
N THR A 83 -1.26 -5.09 -15.20
CA THR A 83 -1.39 -6.02 -16.34
C THR A 83 -0.27 -7.06 -16.36
N TYR A 84 0.97 -6.65 -16.11
CA TYR A 84 2.12 -7.55 -16.06
C TYR A 84 1.97 -8.64 -15.00
N PHE A 85 1.38 -8.30 -13.86
CA PHE A 85 1.10 -9.25 -12.77
C PHE A 85 -0.25 -9.97 -12.93
N ASN A 86 -0.88 -9.96 -14.11
CA ASN A 86 -2.16 -10.61 -14.41
C ASN A 86 -3.36 -10.07 -13.63
N HIS A 87 -3.34 -8.81 -13.25
CA HIS A 87 -4.43 -8.11 -12.56
C HIS A 87 -4.90 -6.85 -13.33
N PRO A 88 -5.20 -6.93 -14.66
CA PRO A 88 -5.55 -5.77 -15.47
C PRO A 88 -6.86 -5.08 -15.04
N ASP A 89 -7.71 -5.77 -14.30
CA ASP A 89 -9.04 -5.29 -13.91
C ASP A 89 -9.03 -4.58 -12.53
N ILE A 90 -7.88 -4.43 -11.87
CA ILE A 90 -7.79 -3.65 -10.63
C ILE A 90 -8.24 -2.22 -10.92
N PRO A 91 -9.24 -1.69 -10.17
CA PRO A 91 -9.66 -0.31 -10.34
C PRO A 91 -8.52 0.68 -10.18
N VAL A 92 -8.42 1.62 -11.11
CA VAL A 92 -7.48 2.75 -11.04
C VAL A 92 -8.25 4.06 -10.87
N GLY A 93 -7.59 5.06 -10.33
CA GLY A 93 -8.14 6.41 -10.19
C GLY A 93 -7.05 7.44 -10.09
N ALA A 94 -7.34 8.66 -10.54
CA ALA A 94 -6.43 9.78 -10.58
C ALA A 94 -7.01 10.99 -9.84
N PRO A 95 -6.17 11.86 -9.26
CA PRO A 95 -6.63 13.07 -8.61
C PRO A 95 -7.31 14.00 -9.62
N LYS A 96 -8.36 14.70 -9.19
CA LYS A 96 -9.08 15.68 -10.02
C LYS A 96 -9.17 17.04 -9.34
N SER A 97 -8.81 17.13 -8.06
CA SER A 97 -8.82 18.39 -7.32
C SER A 97 -7.58 19.23 -7.62
N GLU A 98 -7.75 20.55 -7.50
CA GLU A 98 -6.68 21.52 -7.60
C GLU A 98 -6.62 22.37 -6.30
N PRO A 99 -5.44 22.77 -5.85
CA PRO A 99 -4.13 22.47 -6.42
C PRO A 99 -3.72 21.03 -6.12
N GLY A 100 -2.90 20.44 -7.01
CA GLY A 100 -2.34 19.11 -6.84
C GLY A 100 -0.93 19.03 -7.44
N ALA A 101 -0.12 18.12 -6.96
CA ALA A 101 1.23 17.92 -7.47
C ALA A 101 1.21 17.21 -8.82
N SER A 102 1.97 17.73 -9.78
CA SER A 102 2.21 17.12 -11.09
C SER A 102 3.70 17.02 -11.33
N LEU A 103 4.26 15.86 -10.99
CA LEU A 103 5.70 15.64 -10.95
C LEU A 103 6.09 14.48 -11.88
N THR A 104 6.95 14.77 -12.83
CA THR A 104 7.56 13.77 -13.70
C THR A 104 8.86 13.25 -13.09
N THR A 105 9.32 12.10 -13.59
CA THR A 105 10.64 11.57 -13.21
C THR A 105 11.76 12.58 -13.46
N TRP A 106 12.68 12.71 -12.52
CA TRP A 106 13.88 13.53 -12.64
C TRP A 106 15.01 12.85 -13.41
N HIS A 107 14.90 11.57 -13.71
CA HIS A 107 15.86 10.88 -14.55
C HIS A 107 15.88 11.45 -15.98
N GLU A 108 17.04 11.45 -16.64
CA GLU A 108 17.16 11.90 -18.04
C GLU A 108 16.37 10.97 -18.96
N THR A 109 16.52 9.66 -18.77
CA THR A 109 15.69 8.65 -19.45
C THR A 109 14.33 8.60 -18.76
N LYS A 110 13.30 8.98 -19.49
CA LYS A 110 11.94 9.04 -18.95
C LYS A 110 11.34 7.63 -18.90
N TRP A 111 11.71 6.86 -17.89
CA TRP A 111 11.21 5.51 -17.70
C TRP A 111 9.67 5.45 -17.63
N THR A 112 9.04 6.53 -17.18
CA THR A 112 7.58 6.69 -17.19
C THR A 112 6.98 6.85 -18.59
N ASP A 113 7.77 7.27 -19.59
CA ASP A 113 7.37 7.24 -21.00
C ASP A 113 7.67 5.87 -21.64
N GLU A 114 8.79 5.24 -21.26
CA GLU A 114 9.24 3.96 -21.83
C GLU A 114 8.33 2.79 -21.43
N LEU A 115 7.83 2.74 -20.21
CA LEU A 115 6.97 1.64 -19.78
C LEU A 115 5.66 1.59 -20.59
N PRO A 116 4.85 2.65 -20.70
CA PRO A 116 3.63 2.60 -21.49
C PRO A 116 3.91 2.41 -22.99
N ALA A 117 5.04 2.90 -23.51
CA ALA A 117 5.41 2.70 -24.91
C ALA A 117 5.69 1.22 -25.26
N ASN A 118 6.17 0.42 -24.32
CA ASN A 118 6.64 -0.93 -24.56
C ASN A 118 5.74 -2.02 -23.95
N TYR A 119 4.79 -1.67 -23.07
CA TYR A 119 3.96 -2.62 -22.34
C TYR A 119 2.46 -2.30 -22.45
N PRO A 120 1.57 -3.30 -22.39
CA PRO A 120 0.14 -3.09 -22.54
C PRO A 120 -0.44 -2.35 -21.35
N HIS A 121 -1.31 -1.39 -21.63
CA HIS A 121 -2.14 -0.63 -20.69
C HIS A 121 -3.44 -0.22 -21.41
N HIS A 122 -4.42 0.31 -20.67
CA HIS A 122 -5.73 0.69 -21.22
C HIS A 122 -5.91 2.20 -21.32
N THR A 123 -5.57 2.92 -20.26
CA THR A 123 -5.76 4.37 -20.17
C THR A 123 -4.61 5.09 -20.86
N ALA A 124 -4.91 6.01 -21.77
CA ALA A 124 -3.89 6.69 -22.55
C ALA A 124 -3.06 7.68 -21.72
N LYS A 125 -3.69 8.30 -20.71
CA LYS A 125 -3.07 9.29 -19.82
C LYS A 125 -3.83 9.42 -18.52
N THR A 126 -3.16 9.91 -17.47
CA THR A 126 -3.71 10.02 -16.10
C THR A 126 -5.01 10.84 -16.04
N SER A 127 -5.10 11.92 -16.80
CA SER A 127 -6.30 12.76 -16.85
C SER A 127 -7.54 12.05 -17.42
N ASP A 128 -7.40 10.96 -18.17
CA ASP A 128 -8.49 10.15 -18.70
C ASP A 128 -9.03 9.13 -17.69
N ALA A 129 -8.29 8.84 -16.62
CA ALA A 129 -8.70 7.88 -15.60
C ALA A 129 -9.90 8.37 -14.76
N PRO A 130 -10.64 7.47 -14.12
CA PRO A 130 -11.67 7.85 -13.15
C PRO A 130 -11.13 8.73 -12.01
N ASP A 131 -12.02 9.50 -11.40
CA ASP A 131 -11.72 10.30 -10.21
C ASP A 131 -11.38 9.40 -9.02
N ALA A 132 -10.17 9.55 -8.45
CA ALA A 132 -9.70 8.78 -7.30
C ALA A 132 -10.66 8.90 -6.11
N LEU A 133 -11.22 10.07 -5.84
CA LEU A 133 -12.21 10.27 -4.79
C LEU A 133 -13.42 9.37 -4.98
N LYS A 134 -13.96 9.29 -6.20
CA LYS A 134 -15.10 8.43 -6.50
C LYS A 134 -14.77 6.95 -6.37
N VAL A 135 -13.57 6.55 -6.80
CA VAL A 135 -13.10 5.17 -6.64
C VAL A 135 -12.98 4.81 -5.17
N TYR A 136 -12.36 5.68 -4.35
CA TYR A 136 -12.29 5.49 -2.90
C TYR A 136 -13.66 5.31 -2.28
N ARG A 137 -14.59 6.23 -2.52
CA ARG A 137 -15.91 6.23 -1.90
C ARG A 137 -16.73 4.99 -2.30
N LYS A 138 -16.71 4.64 -3.58
CA LYS A 138 -17.37 3.43 -4.09
C LYS A 138 -16.83 2.18 -3.40
N ILE A 139 -15.51 1.97 -3.45
CA ILE A 139 -14.89 0.77 -2.88
C ILE A 139 -15.12 0.69 -1.38
N LEU A 140 -14.90 1.76 -0.63
CA LEU A 140 -15.11 1.77 0.81
C LEU A 140 -16.57 1.45 1.18
N SER A 141 -17.54 1.96 0.44
CA SER A 141 -18.97 1.68 0.70
C SER A 141 -19.30 0.19 0.60
N GLU A 142 -18.66 -0.52 -0.31
CA GLU A 142 -18.88 -1.94 -0.61
C GLU A 142 -18.17 -2.88 0.39
N GLN A 143 -17.20 -2.39 1.17
CA GLN A 143 -16.42 -3.24 2.08
C GLN A 143 -17.11 -3.42 3.45
N PRO A 144 -16.81 -4.51 4.17
CA PRO A 144 -17.18 -4.65 5.58
C PRO A 144 -16.59 -3.53 6.44
N ASP A 145 -17.24 -3.25 7.57
CA ASP A 145 -16.73 -2.24 8.51
C ASP A 145 -15.35 -2.65 9.08
N THR A 146 -14.46 -1.67 9.22
CA THR A 146 -13.10 -1.83 9.81
C THR A 146 -12.27 -2.92 9.12
N SER A 147 -12.42 -3.08 7.79
CA SER A 147 -11.77 -4.16 7.03
C SER A 147 -10.72 -3.69 6.05
N VAL A 148 -10.69 -2.42 5.69
CA VAL A 148 -9.80 -1.89 4.66
C VAL A 148 -8.54 -1.30 5.27
N VAL A 149 -7.39 -1.64 4.71
CA VAL A 149 -6.13 -0.94 4.92
C VAL A 149 -5.89 -0.04 3.72
N ILE A 150 -5.59 1.23 3.97
CA ILE A 150 -5.08 2.13 2.95
C ILE A 150 -3.57 2.21 3.14
N CYS A 151 -2.82 2.04 2.06
CA CYS A 151 -1.38 2.29 2.03
C CYS A 151 -1.12 3.44 1.09
N THR A 152 -0.63 4.58 1.61
CA THR A 152 -0.18 5.69 0.79
C THR A 152 1.33 5.75 0.77
N ILE A 153 1.88 5.78 -0.43
CA ILE A 153 3.32 5.88 -0.71
C ILE A 153 3.59 7.12 -1.58
N GLY A 154 2.63 8.03 -1.65
CA GLY A 154 2.68 9.29 -2.36
C GLY A 154 2.05 10.43 -1.56
N PHE A 155 1.57 11.45 -2.27
CA PHE A 155 1.02 12.67 -1.66
C PHE A 155 -0.34 12.41 -0.99
N PHE A 156 -0.68 13.24 -0.02
CA PHE A 156 -1.94 13.11 0.73
C PHE A 156 -3.17 13.72 0.04
N SER A 157 -3.05 14.20 -1.19
CA SER A 157 -4.11 14.92 -1.91
C SER A 157 -5.44 14.17 -1.96
N ASN A 158 -5.40 12.90 -2.39
CA ASN A 158 -6.61 12.05 -2.46
C ASN A 158 -7.22 11.78 -1.08
N LEU A 159 -6.39 11.64 -0.05
CA LEU A 159 -6.85 11.40 1.32
C LEU A 159 -7.51 12.64 1.92
N ARG A 160 -6.97 13.85 1.65
CA ARG A 160 -7.63 15.11 1.98
C ARG A 160 -9.00 15.19 1.32
N ASP A 161 -9.06 14.93 0.01
CA ASP A 161 -10.31 15.03 -0.75
C ASP A 161 -11.34 14.02 -0.24
N LEU A 162 -10.91 12.82 0.11
CA LEU A 162 -11.76 11.80 0.74
C LEU A 162 -12.31 12.30 2.09
N LEU A 163 -11.45 12.81 2.98
CA LEU A 163 -11.88 13.31 4.30
C LEU A 163 -12.88 14.47 4.20
N GLN A 164 -12.68 15.37 3.24
CA GLN A 164 -13.49 16.58 3.06
C GLN A 164 -14.74 16.35 2.20
N SER A 165 -14.91 15.15 1.63
CA SER A 165 -16.07 14.85 0.78
C SER A 165 -17.37 14.74 1.59
N GLY A 166 -18.46 15.20 0.98
CA GLY A 166 -19.81 14.99 1.48
C GLY A 166 -20.40 13.62 1.10
N ALA A 167 -21.68 13.41 1.43
CA ALA A 167 -22.47 12.28 0.92
C ALA A 167 -22.60 12.33 -0.62
N ASP A 168 -22.66 11.16 -1.24
CA ASP A 168 -22.80 11.00 -2.69
C ASP A 168 -23.62 9.76 -3.07
N GLU A 169 -23.60 9.39 -4.37
CA GLU A 169 -24.30 8.20 -4.89
C GLU A 169 -23.84 6.86 -4.28
N TYR A 170 -22.67 6.81 -3.68
CA TYR A 170 -22.09 5.59 -3.09
C TYR A 170 -22.38 5.46 -1.60
N SER A 171 -22.51 6.58 -0.87
CA SER A 171 -22.71 6.57 0.58
C SER A 171 -23.32 7.86 1.10
N ASP A 172 -24.33 7.74 1.98
CA ASP A 172 -24.90 8.86 2.73
C ASP A 172 -23.96 9.44 3.81
N LEU A 173 -22.83 8.77 4.08
CA LEU A 173 -21.82 9.23 5.04
C LEU A 173 -20.91 10.28 4.39
N SER A 174 -20.48 11.27 5.18
CA SER A 174 -19.33 12.09 4.82
C SER A 174 -18.08 11.23 4.65
N GLY A 175 -17.07 11.72 3.92
CA GLY A 175 -15.84 10.95 3.73
C GLY A 175 -15.14 10.59 5.03
N LYS A 176 -15.10 11.51 5.99
CA LYS A 176 -14.53 11.26 7.32
C LYS A 176 -15.28 10.17 8.08
N GLU A 177 -16.61 10.17 8.04
CA GLU A 177 -17.44 9.11 8.66
C GLU A 177 -17.26 7.78 7.92
N LEU A 178 -17.16 7.79 6.58
CA LEU A 178 -16.94 6.59 5.78
C LEU A 178 -15.58 5.97 6.10
N VAL A 179 -14.52 6.78 6.18
CA VAL A 179 -13.18 6.33 6.61
C VAL A 179 -13.24 5.76 8.03
N ALA A 180 -13.80 6.48 8.98
CA ALA A 180 -13.94 6.02 10.37
C ALA A 180 -14.66 4.66 10.49
N LYS A 181 -15.63 4.41 9.61
CA LYS A 181 -16.41 3.18 9.61
C LYS A 181 -15.70 2.02 8.90
N LYS A 182 -15.05 2.26 7.78
CA LYS A 182 -14.57 1.22 6.84
C LYS A 182 -13.08 0.93 6.95
N VAL A 183 -12.28 1.96 7.26
CA VAL A 183 -10.83 1.85 7.27
C VAL A 183 -10.34 1.37 8.62
N LYS A 184 -9.59 0.28 8.61
CA LYS A 184 -8.94 -0.29 9.78
C LYS A 184 -7.74 0.55 10.22
N ARG A 185 -6.91 0.95 9.25
CA ARG A 185 -5.72 1.78 9.44
C ARG A 185 -5.25 2.38 8.12
N LEU A 186 -4.51 3.48 8.23
CA LEU A 186 -3.67 4.04 7.19
C LEU A 186 -2.22 3.64 7.46
N VAL A 187 -1.51 3.13 6.47
CA VAL A 187 -0.04 2.99 6.50
C VAL A 187 0.52 3.99 5.51
N SER A 188 1.44 4.83 5.95
CA SER A 188 1.94 5.95 5.15
C SER A 188 3.46 5.98 5.12
N MET A 189 4.03 5.96 3.92
CA MET A 189 5.40 6.42 3.70
C MET A 189 5.37 7.94 3.71
N ALA A 190 5.73 8.54 4.83
CA ALA A 190 5.74 10.00 5.00
C ALA A 190 6.52 10.42 6.24
N GLY A 191 7.12 11.60 6.15
CA GLY A 191 7.81 12.25 7.23
C GLY A 191 9.28 11.86 7.41
N LEU A 192 10.04 12.78 7.98
CA LEU A 192 11.41 12.58 8.43
C LEU A 192 11.45 12.77 9.94
N PHE A 193 11.89 11.78 10.69
CA PHE A 193 11.73 11.73 12.13
C PHE A 193 13.06 11.88 12.87
N PRO A 194 13.06 12.55 14.05
CA PRO A 194 11.91 13.12 14.75
C PRO A 194 11.44 14.47 14.22
N GLU A 195 12.17 15.15 13.33
CA GLU A 195 11.84 16.44 12.71
C GLU A 195 12.55 16.56 11.36
N GLY A 196 11.86 17.10 10.37
CA GLY A 196 12.47 17.39 9.07
C GLY A 196 11.46 17.66 7.96
N LYS A 197 11.94 17.64 6.72
CA LYS A 197 11.13 17.77 5.51
C LYS A 197 11.25 16.49 4.70
N GLU A 198 10.12 15.85 4.45
CA GLU A 198 10.05 14.65 3.63
C GLU A 198 9.15 14.92 2.42
N PHE A 199 9.51 14.30 1.29
CA PHE A 199 8.99 14.60 -0.05
C PHE A 199 7.46 14.52 -0.12
N ASN A 200 6.85 13.43 0.31
CA ASN A 200 5.40 13.22 0.25
C ASN A 200 4.65 14.24 1.10
N VAL A 201 5.25 14.72 2.18
CA VAL A 201 4.67 15.76 3.05
C VAL A 201 4.74 17.12 2.40
N TYR A 202 5.89 17.53 1.84
CA TYR A 202 6.02 18.89 1.33
C TYR A 202 5.45 19.09 -0.09
N CYS A 203 5.20 18.03 -0.86
CA CYS A 203 4.60 18.16 -2.18
C CYS A 203 3.13 18.61 -2.15
N ASP A 204 2.39 18.30 -1.07
CA ASP A 204 1.05 18.85 -0.82
C ASP A 204 0.87 19.16 0.67
N VAL A 205 1.46 20.27 1.12
CA VAL A 205 1.43 20.68 2.54
C VAL A 205 0.00 20.86 3.08
N PRO A 206 -0.94 21.50 2.35
CA PRO A 206 -2.33 21.59 2.80
C PRO A 206 -2.97 20.24 3.03
N ALA A 207 -2.77 19.27 2.14
CA ALA A 207 -3.31 17.91 2.30
C ALA A 207 -2.65 17.19 3.47
N SER A 208 -1.34 17.32 3.61
CA SER A 208 -0.58 16.72 4.72
C SER A 208 -1.06 17.22 6.08
N LYS A 209 -1.35 18.52 6.22
CA LYS A 209 -1.94 19.10 7.43
C LYS A 209 -3.32 18.51 7.74
N VAL A 210 -4.20 18.45 6.75
CA VAL A 210 -5.55 17.89 6.92
C VAL A 210 -5.49 16.44 7.37
N VAL A 211 -4.67 15.60 6.71
CA VAL A 211 -4.57 14.18 7.07
C VAL A 211 -3.94 14.00 8.45
N ALA A 212 -2.89 14.74 8.79
CA ALA A 212 -2.26 14.68 10.10
C ALA A 212 -3.21 15.03 11.25
N GLU A 213 -4.10 16.01 11.04
CA GLU A 213 -4.99 16.54 12.07
C GLU A 213 -6.35 15.82 12.12
N GLU A 214 -6.84 15.31 10.98
CA GLU A 214 -8.25 14.90 10.86
C GLU A 214 -8.45 13.42 10.58
N TRP A 215 -7.40 12.64 10.30
CA TRP A 215 -7.58 11.21 10.00
C TRP A 215 -8.18 10.45 11.20
N PRO A 216 -9.34 9.77 11.03
CA PRO A 216 -10.12 9.29 12.17
C PRO A 216 -9.71 7.90 12.69
N THR A 217 -8.81 7.18 12.00
CA THR A 217 -8.37 5.85 12.40
C THR A 217 -6.87 5.81 12.71
N GLU A 218 -6.33 4.65 13.06
CA GLU A 218 -4.89 4.51 13.32
C GLU A 218 -4.07 4.86 12.07
N ILE A 219 -3.02 5.67 12.24
CA ILE A 219 -1.99 5.88 11.22
C ILE A 219 -0.72 5.19 11.68
N VAL A 220 -0.06 4.50 10.74
CA VAL A 220 1.24 3.86 10.91
C VAL A 220 2.20 4.52 9.92
N PHE A 221 3.19 5.26 10.42
CA PHE A 221 4.16 5.95 9.60
C PHE A 221 5.40 5.10 9.33
N SER A 222 5.85 5.09 8.06
CA SER A 222 7.19 4.72 7.63
C SER A 222 7.98 6.00 7.37
N GLY A 223 8.94 6.31 8.24
CA GLY A 223 9.77 7.49 8.05
C GLY A 223 10.80 7.34 6.93
N PHE A 224 11.26 8.47 6.40
CA PHE A 224 12.32 8.52 5.40
C PHE A 224 13.56 7.71 5.80
N GLU A 225 13.97 7.79 7.06
CA GLU A 225 15.17 7.14 7.59
C GLU A 225 15.13 5.60 7.49
N ILE A 226 13.93 4.99 7.45
CA ILE A 226 13.78 3.54 7.38
C ILE A 226 14.15 3.02 6.00
N GLY A 227 13.48 3.51 4.95
CA GLY A 227 13.75 3.06 3.58
C GLY A 227 15.10 3.51 3.04
N ASN A 228 15.63 4.61 3.55
CA ASN A 228 16.91 5.20 3.13
C ASN A 228 18.12 4.26 3.29
N VAL A 229 18.05 3.28 4.18
CA VAL A 229 19.15 2.32 4.43
C VAL A 229 18.88 0.93 3.85
N ILE A 230 17.71 0.70 3.27
CA ILE A 230 17.33 -0.58 2.68
C ILE A 230 17.42 -0.48 1.16
N LEU A 231 18.37 -1.16 0.55
CA LEU A 231 18.60 -1.08 -0.89
C LEU A 231 18.04 -2.29 -1.63
N THR A 232 17.28 -2.03 -2.72
CA THR A 232 16.69 -3.04 -3.59
C THR A 232 17.07 -2.85 -5.07
N GLY A 233 16.65 -3.77 -5.93
CA GLY A 233 16.76 -3.68 -7.37
C GLY A 233 18.05 -4.24 -7.97
N LYS A 234 19.21 -4.18 -7.28
CA LYS A 234 20.50 -4.62 -7.83
C LYS A 234 20.46 -6.05 -8.37
N LYS A 235 19.90 -6.99 -7.63
CA LYS A 235 19.75 -8.38 -8.08
C LYS A 235 18.79 -8.49 -9.27
N LEU A 236 17.69 -7.75 -9.25
CA LEU A 236 16.69 -7.75 -10.32
C LEU A 236 17.29 -7.33 -11.64
N VAL A 237 18.05 -6.24 -11.66
CA VAL A 237 18.71 -5.73 -12.89
C VAL A 237 19.71 -6.76 -13.46
N GLN A 238 20.35 -7.55 -12.59
CA GLN A 238 21.30 -8.60 -13.00
C GLN A 238 20.62 -9.92 -13.44
N MET A 239 19.34 -10.11 -13.13
CA MET A 239 18.63 -11.34 -13.53
C MET A 239 18.40 -11.39 -15.03
N ASN A 240 18.49 -12.59 -15.62
CA ASN A 240 18.08 -12.80 -17.00
C ASN A 240 16.55 -13.00 -17.08
N VAL A 241 15.82 -11.89 -16.90
CA VAL A 241 14.36 -11.81 -17.06
C VAL A 241 14.07 -10.90 -18.23
N GLU A 242 13.31 -11.39 -19.19
CA GLU A 242 12.87 -10.62 -20.37
C GLU A 242 11.43 -10.14 -20.18
N ASN A 243 11.07 -9.05 -20.86
CA ASN A 243 9.72 -8.48 -20.87
C ASN A 243 9.19 -8.19 -19.45
N SER A 244 10.01 -7.56 -18.60
CA SER A 244 9.66 -7.18 -17.24
C SER A 244 9.70 -5.66 -17.07
N PRO A 245 8.53 -5.00 -16.97
CA PRO A 245 8.48 -3.55 -16.78
C PRO A 245 9.15 -3.14 -15.45
N VAL A 246 9.10 -3.99 -14.43
CA VAL A 246 9.78 -3.74 -13.15
C VAL A 246 11.30 -3.70 -13.36
N LYS A 247 11.85 -4.72 -14.06
CA LYS A 247 13.29 -4.74 -14.35
C LYS A 247 13.71 -3.58 -15.24
N ASP A 248 12.90 -3.25 -16.25
CA ASP A 248 13.23 -2.20 -17.21
C ASP A 248 13.24 -0.82 -16.54
N ALA A 249 12.27 -0.50 -15.67
CA ALA A 249 12.30 0.72 -14.89
C ALA A 249 13.58 0.83 -14.04
N TYR A 250 13.91 -0.22 -13.29
CA TYR A 250 15.12 -0.25 -12.47
C TYR A 250 16.40 -0.17 -13.32
N ALA A 251 16.46 -0.87 -14.45
CA ALA A 251 17.66 -0.87 -15.30
C ALA A 251 17.92 0.51 -15.95
N LEU A 252 16.86 1.20 -16.37
CA LEU A 252 16.97 2.56 -16.92
C LEU A 252 17.49 3.54 -15.85
N CYS A 253 16.91 3.50 -14.65
CA CYS A 253 17.32 4.39 -13.56
C CYS A 253 18.74 4.06 -13.06
N PHE A 254 19.11 2.78 -12.93
CA PHE A 254 20.45 2.35 -12.51
C PHE A 254 21.54 2.77 -13.51
N ALA A 255 21.21 2.92 -14.77
CA ALA A 255 22.16 3.42 -15.78
C ALA A 255 22.59 4.87 -15.52
N GLU A 256 21.75 5.64 -14.79
CA GLU A 256 22.00 7.04 -14.46
C GLU A 256 22.53 7.24 -13.04
N GLY A 257 22.31 6.27 -12.13
CA GLY A 257 22.73 6.36 -10.73
C GLY A 257 22.45 5.05 -9.98
N ASP A 258 22.50 5.09 -8.67
CA ASP A 258 22.12 4.01 -7.75
C ASP A 258 22.80 2.63 -7.99
N PRO A 259 24.12 2.54 -8.28
CA PRO A 259 24.76 1.29 -8.70
C PRO A 259 24.72 0.19 -7.63
N GLU A 260 24.48 0.55 -6.36
CA GLU A 260 24.38 -0.39 -5.24
C GLU A 260 22.94 -0.81 -4.94
N GLY A 261 21.94 -0.13 -5.50
CA GLY A 261 20.52 -0.36 -5.30
C GLY A 261 19.77 0.93 -5.01
N ARG A 262 18.47 0.90 -5.22
CA ARG A 262 17.58 2.00 -4.86
C ARG A 262 17.10 1.87 -3.43
N MET A 263 17.04 2.97 -2.71
CA MET A 263 16.38 3.05 -1.42
C MET A 263 14.92 2.56 -1.54
N SER A 264 14.40 1.96 -0.47
CA SER A 264 13.14 1.19 -0.52
C SER A 264 12.11 1.74 0.44
N TRP A 265 11.83 3.04 0.33
CA TRP A 265 10.89 3.72 1.21
C TRP A 265 9.48 3.11 1.10
N ASP A 266 8.98 2.97 -0.10
CA ASP A 266 7.64 2.50 -0.39
C ASP A 266 7.44 1.02 -0.11
N HIS A 267 8.48 0.20 -0.39
CA HIS A 267 8.44 -1.23 -0.10
C HIS A 267 8.16 -1.50 1.38
N THR A 268 8.73 -0.70 2.29
CA THR A 268 8.56 -0.89 3.72
C THR A 268 7.13 -0.59 4.15
N ALA A 269 6.50 0.45 3.59
CA ALA A 269 5.11 0.78 3.85
C ALA A 269 4.16 -0.32 3.34
N VAL A 270 4.36 -0.79 2.11
CA VAL A 270 3.56 -1.89 1.53
C VAL A 270 3.75 -3.18 2.34
N LEU A 271 4.98 -3.53 2.74
CA LEU A 271 5.23 -4.68 3.59
C LEU A 271 4.44 -4.60 4.89
N VAL A 272 4.51 -3.47 5.61
CA VAL A 272 3.81 -3.26 6.88
C VAL A 272 2.30 -3.22 6.70
N ALA A 273 1.80 -2.64 5.63
CA ALA A 273 0.37 -2.63 5.33
C ALA A 273 -0.22 -4.04 5.21
N ILE A 274 0.54 -4.98 4.65
CA ILE A 274 0.07 -6.34 4.38
C ILE A 274 0.46 -7.31 5.51
N LYS A 275 1.71 -7.25 5.99
CA LYS A 275 2.27 -8.21 6.95
C LYS A 275 2.18 -7.75 8.40
N GLY A 276 1.96 -6.45 8.64
CA GLY A 276 2.21 -5.82 9.94
C GLY A 276 3.68 -5.47 10.16
N TYR A 277 3.96 -4.72 11.19
CA TYR A 277 5.33 -4.30 11.51
C TYR A 277 6.15 -5.40 12.18
N GLU A 278 5.53 -6.29 12.95
CA GLU A 278 6.24 -7.42 13.56
C GLU A 278 6.48 -8.56 12.55
N PRO A 279 7.61 -9.21 12.52
CA PRO A 279 8.83 -9.01 13.35
C PRO A 279 9.86 -8.07 12.69
N TYR A 280 9.48 -7.25 11.76
CA TYR A 280 10.37 -6.49 10.88
C TYR A 280 10.90 -5.20 11.53
N PHE A 281 10.05 -4.55 12.34
CA PHE A 281 10.31 -3.23 12.88
C PHE A 281 9.83 -3.13 14.34
N ASP A 282 10.51 -2.31 15.13
CA ASP A 282 10.00 -1.82 16.39
C ASP A 282 9.05 -0.64 16.14
N VAL A 283 8.22 -0.29 17.13
CA VAL A 283 7.29 0.83 17.01
C VAL A 283 7.33 1.73 18.22
N GLU A 284 7.12 3.01 18.00
CA GLU A 284 6.82 3.99 19.04
C GLU A 284 5.48 4.70 18.78
N ARG A 285 4.90 5.33 19.81
CA ARG A 285 3.66 6.08 19.70
C ARG A 285 3.88 7.56 19.88
N GLY A 286 3.26 8.35 19.01
CA GLY A 286 3.39 9.79 19.04
C GLY A 286 2.34 10.50 18.21
N THR A 287 2.46 11.81 18.11
CA THR A 287 1.64 12.65 17.25
C THR A 287 2.54 13.27 16.17
N PHE A 288 2.09 13.11 14.94
CA PHE A 288 2.71 13.72 13.77
C PHE A 288 2.10 15.09 13.52
N HIS A 289 2.94 16.10 13.33
CA HIS A 289 2.53 17.47 13.05
C HIS A 289 3.24 17.99 11.82
N VAL A 290 2.52 18.72 10.97
CA VAL A 290 3.11 19.56 9.92
C VAL A 290 3.14 20.99 10.43
N VAL A 291 4.33 21.50 10.78
CA VAL A 291 4.48 22.70 11.63
C VAL A 291 4.58 24.03 10.88
N ASP A 292 4.79 23.99 9.56
CA ASP A 292 4.89 25.20 8.74
C ASP A 292 4.25 25.01 7.35
N ASP A 293 4.33 26.04 6.52
CA ASP A 293 3.81 26.01 5.14
C ASP A 293 4.86 25.50 4.13
N GLU A 294 6.02 25.10 4.60
CA GLU A 294 7.07 24.47 3.80
C GLU A 294 7.09 22.95 3.93
N GLY A 295 6.19 22.37 4.74
CA GLY A 295 6.07 20.95 4.96
C GLY A 295 7.06 20.36 5.96
N THR A 296 7.61 21.16 6.85
CA THR A 296 8.39 20.64 7.98
C THR A 296 7.45 19.86 8.89
N ASN A 297 7.82 18.61 9.18
CA ASN A 297 7.11 17.80 10.16
C ASN A 297 7.90 17.67 11.46
N ASN A 298 7.20 17.41 12.56
CA ASN A 298 7.80 16.93 13.79
C ASN A 298 6.97 15.79 14.42
N TRP A 299 7.62 15.08 15.31
CA TRP A 299 7.03 13.98 16.08
C TRP A 299 7.12 14.25 17.57
N VAL A 300 5.97 14.17 18.25
CA VAL A 300 5.87 14.37 19.70
C VAL A 300 5.39 13.08 20.34
N ALA A 301 6.17 12.51 21.26
CA ALA A 301 5.81 11.28 21.95
C ALA A 301 4.43 11.40 22.62
N ASN A 302 3.54 10.46 22.32
CA ASN A 302 2.17 10.41 22.81
C ASN A 302 1.69 8.95 22.89
N PRO A 303 1.46 8.39 24.10
CA PRO A 303 1.08 6.98 24.23
C PRO A 303 -0.26 6.61 23.59
N ASN A 304 -1.09 7.60 23.26
CA ASN A 304 -2.38 7.42 22.59
C ASN A 304 -2.36 7.88 21.11
N GLY A 305 -1.19 8.21 20.60
CA GLY A 305 -1.02 8.71 19.23
C GLY A 305 -0.92 7.63 18.17
N CYS A 306 -0.53 8.07 16.97
CA CYS A 306 -0.18 7.24 15.84
C CYS A 306 0.99 6.29 16.15
N LEU A 307 1.22 5.34 15.27
CA LEU A 307 2.40 4.48 15.29
C LEU A 307 3.46 5.01 14.30
N LEU A 308 4.68 5.05 14.74
CA LEU A 308 5.86 5.19 13.89
C LEU A 308 6.69 3.92 14.06
N TYR A 309 7.00 3.22 12.98
CA TYR A 309 7.99 2.18 13.11
C TYR A 309 9.41 2.73 12.91
N THR A 310 10.30 2.23 13.77
CA THR A 310 11.67 2.67 13.89
C THR A 310 12.60 1.62 13.29
N SER A 311 13.89 1.66 13.60
CA SER A 311 14.89 0.77 13.04
C SER A 311 14.40 -0.66 12.85
N PRO A 312 14.86 -1.37 11.79
CA PRO A 312 14.56 -2.78 11.63
C PRO A 312 14.90 -3.54 12.91
N SER A 313 13.99 -4.40 13.34
CA SER A 313 14.26 -5.32 14.45
C SER A 313 15.51 -6.17 14.10
N PRO A 314 16.48 -6.36 15.00
CA PRO A 314 17.72 -7.07 14.74
C PRO A 314 17.52 -8.57 14.42
#